data_12419ad8aa59d006a31d622b915c8bdc
#
_entry.id   12419ad8aa59d006a31d622b915c8bdc
#
_cell.length_a   1.000
_cell.length_b   1.000
_cell.length_c   1.000
_cell.angle_alpha   90.00
_cell.angle_beta   90.00
_cell.angle_gamma   90.00
#
_symmetry.space_group_name_H-M   'P 1'
#
loop_
_entity.id
_entity.type
_entity.pdbx_description
1 polymer ?
#
loop_
_entity_poly.entity_id
_entity_poly.type
_entity_poly.pdbx_seq_one_letter_code
_entity_poly.pdbx_strand_id
1 'polypeptide(L)'
;KFSKNGSDVLSAAIRLSRAYTNRDLVAVSGYHGWHDWYIGTTSRSLGIPKETMKLTKKFIFNDIESLNKLLGKNPEKFAAIVVEPESFEEANLSFLKEVRRICNKFGIILVFDEVICGFRTEFGGASRKYGIHADLGCFGKAMANGYPLAALVGKSRIMKKLDEVFVSGTFSGEILSIVACLKTLEILERDNIINNLSRLGNNLKRKFNHILEKNNLLNQVLFEGSDWWPRLNVKETKIDRLLFSTLLRQEFLSNGLFIGASLNLCQSHSENNIQKKTTRLFEKSIRNFKFKVEDKNPKKHLKGKKIETIFKIR
;
A
#
# COMPACT_ATOMS: atom_id res chain seq x y z
N LYS A 1 20.09 5.68 -3.40
CA LYS A 1 20.62 4.41 -2.92
C LYS A 1 19.69 3.27 -3.32
N PHE A 2 20.21 2.29 -4.05
CA PHE A 2 19.43 1.11 -4.43
C PHE A 2 19.52 0.00 -3.38
N SER A 3 18.47 -0.83 -3.33
CA SER A 3 18.39 -2.09 -2.60
C SER A 3 17.46 -3.06 -3.34
N LYS A 4 17.12 -4.19 -2.74
CA LYS A 4 16.33 -5.25 -3.40
C LYS A 4 14.85 -5.27 -3.02
N ASN A 5 14.49 -4.71 -1.89
CA ASN A 5 13.10 -4.69 -1.44
C ASN A 5 12.74 -3.41 -0.67
N GLY A 6 11.42 -3.17 -0.51
CA GLY A 6 10.91 -1.99 0.18
C GLY A 6 11.30 -1.91 1.65
N SER A 7 11.39 -3.05 2.35
CA SER A 7 11.76 -3.06 3.78
C SER A 7 13.19 -2.56 3.99
N ASP A 8 14.12 -2.87 3.07
CA ASP A 8 15.51 -2.41 3.15
C ASP A 8 15.60 -0.89 3.04
N VAL A 9 14.96 -0.31 2.00
CA VAL A 9 15.04 1.13 1.74
C VAL A 9 14.31 1.93 2.83
N LEU A 10 13.23 1.41 3.39
CA LEU A 10 12.56 2.01 4.54
C LEU A 10 13.44 1.96 5.78
N SER A 11 14.08 0.83 6.08
CA SER A 11 15.03 0.74 7.20
C SER A 11 16.22 1.69 7.02
N ALA A 12 16.71 1.83 5.78
CA ALA A 12 17.76 2.79 5.44
C ALA A 12 17.27 4.24 5.66
N ALA A 13 16.04 4.57 5.25
CA ALA A 13 15.43 5.89 5.45
C ALA A 13 15.32 6.23 6.94
N ILE A 14 14.88 5.28 7.77
CA ILE A 14 14.77 5.49 9.23
C ILE A 14 16.14 5.66 9.87
N ARG A 15 17.12 4.79 9.53
CA ARG A 15 18.48 4.91 10.04
C ARG A 15 19.11 6.25 9.67
N LEU A 16 18.92 6.67 8.42
CA LEU A 16 19.41 7.94 7.90
C LEU A 16 18.73 9.14 8.61
N SER A 17 17.41 9.06 8.84
CA SER A 17 16.67 10.09 9.57
C SER A 17 17.17 10.25 11.01
N ARG A 18 17.40 9.13 11.72
CA ARG A 18 17.97 9.12 13.06
C ARG A 18 19.36 9.74 13.08
N ALA A 19 20.25 9.33 12.18
CA ALA A 19 21.60 9.86 12.07
C ALA A 19 21.62 11.36 11.74
N TYR A 20 20.72 11.82 10.87
CA TYR A 20 20.63 13.23 10.50
C TYR A 20 20.10 14.13 11.60
N THR A 21 19.11 13.66 12.35
CA THR A 21 18.42 14.46 13.39
C THR A 21 19.01 14.26 14.79
N ASN A 22 19.82 13.21 14.99
CA ASN A 22 20.28 12.74 16.31
C ASN A 22 19.10 12.45 17.27
N ARG A 23 18.02 11.80 16.74
CA ARG A 23 16.79 11.48 17.47
C ARG A 23 16.39 10.02 17.18
N ASP A 24 15.59 9.40 18.08
CA ASP A 24 15.30 7.97 18.02
C ASP A 24 13.87 7.63 17.58
N LEU A 25 12.87 8.43 18.00
CA LEU A 25 11.47 8.09 17.79
C LEU A 25 11.05 8.27 16.34
N VAL A 26 10.16 7.40 15.90
CA VAL A 26 9.55 7.44 14.56
C VAL A 26 8.03 7.37 14.69
N ALA A 27 7.34 8.30 14.06
CA ALA A 27 5.88 8.24 13.92
C ALA A 27 5.52 7.61 12.57
N VAL A 28 4.58 6.66 12.54
CA VAL A 28 4.23 5.92 11.32
C VAL A 28 2.71 5.85 11.12
N SER A 29 2.29 5.90 9.85
CA SER A 29 0.94 5.59 9.43
C SER A 29 0.94 4.83 8.12
N GLY A 30 0.38 3.62 8.10
CA GLY A 30 0.42 2.69 6.98
C GLY A 30 1.18 1.40 7.31
N TYR A 31 1.53 0.63 6.27
CA TYR A 31 2.34 -0.58 6.37
C TYR A 31 3.74 -0.35 5.79
N HIS A 32 4.78 -0.61 6.57
CA HIS A 32 6.16 -0.25 6.20
C HIS A 32 7.14 -1.42 6.21
N GLY A 33 6.68 -2.59 5.81
CA GLY A 33 7.51 -3.78 5.69
C GLY A 33 7.57 -4.62 6.96
N TRP A 34 8.50 -5.56 7.00
CA TRP A 34 8.57 -6.59 8.04
C TRP A 34 9.77 -6.46 8.99
N HIS A 35 10.65 -5.48 8.78
CA HIS A 35 11.80 -5.30 9.65
C HIS A 35 11.39 -4.85 11.06
N ASP A 36 12.19 -5.19 12.06
CA ASP A 36 11.92 -5.06 13.49
C ASP A 36 11.41 -3.68 13.91
N TRP A 37 12.00 -2.63 13.33
CA TRP A 37 11.65 -1.25 13.67
C TRP A 37 10.17 -0.93 13.41
N TYR A 38 9.54 -1.59 12.42
CA TYR A 38 8.14 -1.39 12.08
C TYR A 38 7.24 -2.52 12.56
N ILE A 39 7.58 -3.81 12.26
CA ILE A 39 6.67 -4.94 12.51
C ILE A 39 6.38 -5.10 14.01
N GLY A 40 7.26 -4.64 14.88
CA GLY A 40 7.07 -4.54 16.32
C GLY A 40 5.84 -3.74 16.76
N THR A 41 5.27 -2.89 15.88
CA THR A 41 4.04 -2.12 16.13
C THR A 41 2.77 -2.90 15.83
N THR A 42 2.87 -4.12 15.31
CA THR A 42 1.74 -4.94 14.83
C THR A 42 1.42 -6.11 15.77
N SER A 43 0.37 -6.87 15.46
CA SER A 43 0.07 -8.11 16.19
C SER A 43 1.05 -9.25 15.93
N ARG A 44 1.98 -9.10 14.98
CA ARG A 44 3.03 -10.08 14.62
C ARG A 44 4.41 -9.64 15.13
N SER A 45 4.48 -9.23 16.39
CA SER A 45 5.69 -8.70 17.03
C SER A 45 6.49 -9.74 17.83
N LEU A 46 6.13 -11.01 17.74
CA LEU A 46 6.89 -12.08 18.43
C LEU A 46 8.35 -12.11 17.93
N GLY A 47 9.29 -12.16 18.85
CA GLY A 47 10.72 -12.14 18.56
C GLY A 47 11.33 -10.73 18.51
N ILE A 48 10.53 -9.65 18.56
CA ILE A 48 11.05 -8.27 18.54
C ILE A 48 11.35 -7.79 19.96
N PRO A 49 12.56 -7.29 20.25
CA PRO A 49 12.90 -6.71 21.55
C PRO A 49 11.97 -5.56 21.94
N LYS A 50 11.55 -5.54 23.21
CA LYS A 50 10.63 -4.50 23.73
C LYS A 50 11.16 -3.09 23.53
N GLU A 51 12.47 -2.90 23.67
CA GLU A 51 13.11 -1.59 23.48
C GLU A 51 13.00 -1.11 22.03
N THR A 52 13.18 -2.00 21.05
CA THR A 52 12.98 -1.69 19.62
C THR A 52 11.52 -1.29 19.35
N MET A 53 10.56 -2.01 19.94
CA MET A 53 9.13 -1.71 19.77
C MET A 53 8.75 -0.32 20.30
N LYS A 54 9.41 0.16 21.37
CA LYS A 54 9.13 1.49 21.97
C LYS A 54 9.50 2.65 21.05
N LEU A 55 10.43 2.46 20.12
CA LEU A 55 10.97 3.52 19.28
C LEU A 55 10.05 3.89 18.09
N THR A 56 9.07 3.07 17.76
CA THR A 56 8.12 3.36 16.69
C THR A 56 6.71 3.52 17.25
N LYS A 57 6.06 4.62 16.90
CA LYS A 57 4.75 5.01 17.38
C LYS A 57 3.80 5.19 16.21
N LYS A 58 2.55 4.78 16.36
CA LYS A 58 1.54 4.87 15.33
C LYS A 58 0.58 6.02 15.55
N PHE A 59 0.15 6.62 14.46
CA PHE A 59 -0.96 7.56 14.41
C PHE A 59 -1.95 7.14 13.32
N ILE A 60 -3.15 7.70 13.35
CA ILE A 60 -4.23 7.36 12.41
C ILE A 60 -4.02 8.15 11.11
N PHE A 61 -4.10 7.46 9.98
CA PHE A 61 -4.00 8.08 8.66
C PHE A 61 -5.14 9.08 8.43
N ASN A 62 -4.86 10.18 7.74
CA ASN A 62 -5.79 11.29 7.51
C ASN A 62 -6.32 11.99 8.78
N ASP A 63 -5.76 11.68 9.96
CA ASP A 63 -6.12 12.28 11.24
C ASP A 63 -4.94 13.06 11.84
N ILE A 64 -4.96 14.39 11.65
CA ILE A 64 -3.90 15.26 12.13
C ILE A 64 -3.92 15.42 13.67
N GLU A 65 -5.08 15.28 14.29
CA GLU A 65 -5.21 15.35 15.74
C GLU A 65 -4.54 14.14 16.39
N SER A 66 -4.70 12.95 15.80
CA SER A 66 -3.99 11.75 16.22
C SER A 66 -2.47 11.94 16.17
N LEU A 67 -1.94 12.57 15.10
CA LEU A 67 -0.51 12.90 15.00
C LEU A 67 -0.10 13.92 16.04
N ASN A 68 -0.84 15.00 16.21
CA ASN A 68 -0.54 16.03 17.21
C ASN A 68 -0.56 15.47 18.64
N LYS A 69 -1.53 14.61 18.95
CA LYS A 69 -1.59 13.91 20.25
C LYS A 69 -0.38 13.01 20.46
N LEU A 70 0.06 12.30 19.42
CA LEU A 70 1.23 11.44 19.49
C LEU A 70 2.51 12.22 19.75
N LEU A 71 2.73 13.32 19.03
CA LEU A 71 3.91 14.17 19.21
C LEU A 71 3.93 14.84 20.59
N GLY A 72 2.76 15.23 21.09
CA GLY A 72 2.55 15.80 22.42
C GLY A 72 3.45 16.99 22.70
N LYS A 73 4.10 16.98 23.89
CA LYS A 73 5.02 18.04 24.33
C LYS A 73 6.46 17.82 23.86
N ASN A 74 6.77 16.71 23.18
CA ASN A 74 8.15 16.32 22.85
C ASN A 74 8.33 16.00 21.35
N PRO A 75 7.89 16.86 20.42
CA PRO A 75 8.06 16.61 18.99
C PRO A 75 9.53 16.52 18.57
N GLU A 76 10.43 17.15 19.32
CA GLU A 76 11.88 17.14 19.11
C GLU A 76 12.52 15.77 19.35
N LYS A 77 11.83 14.79 19.93
CA LYS A 77 12.31 13.41 20.07
C LYS A 77 12.11 12.57 18.82
N PHE A 78 11.29 13.05 17.87
CA PHE A 78 10.98 12.30 16.66
C PHE A 78 11.98 12.61 15.54
N ALA A 79 12.61 11.54 15.03
CA ALA A 79 13.52 11.59 13.89
C ALA A 79 12.76 11.73 12.57
N ALA A 80 11.67 10.97 12.42
CA ALA A 80 10.90 10.90 11.20
C ALA A 80 9.40 10.74 11.44
N ILE A 81 8.62 11.24 10.47
CA ILE A 81 7.22 10.87 10.24
C ILE A 81 7.18 10.12 8.91
N VAL A 82 6.70 8.87 8.94
CA VAL A 82 6.57 8.01 7.76
C VAL A 82 5.10 7.87 7.40
N VAL A 83 4.78 8.19 6.16
CA VAL A 83 3.42 8.10 5.62
C VAL A 83 3.45 7.27 4.34
N GLU A 84 2.53 6.33 4.21
CA GLU A 84 2.16 5.71 2.94
C GLU A 84 1.06 6.58 2.31
N PRO A 85 1.37 7.46 1.31
CA PRO A 85 0.44 8.52 0.89
C PRO A 85 -0.84 7.99 0.24
N GLU A 86 -0.74 6.81 -0.36
CA GLU A 86 -1.87 6.08 -0.95
C GLU A 86 -1.71 4.60 -0.73
N SER A 87 -2.65 4.03 -0.01
CA SER A 87 -2.72 2.59 0.25
C SER A 87 -4.17 2.14 0.25
N PHE A 88 -4.81 2.06 1.42
CA PHE A 88 -6.22 1.71 1.55
C PHE A 88 -7.14 2.85 1.13
N GLU A 89 -6.70 4.07 1.32
CA GLU A 89 -7.35 5.32 0.93
C GLU A 89 -6.29 6.31 0.43
N GLU A 90 -6.74 7.34 -0.25
CA GLU A 90 -5.90 8.46 -0.68
C GLU A 90 -5.70 9.44 0.48
N ALA A 91 -4.53 10.05 0.54
CA ALA A 91 -4.30 11.09 1.52
C ALA A 91 -5.14 12.34 1.21
N ASN A 92 -5.69 12.93 2.25
CA ASN A 92 -6.25 14.26 2.14
C ASN A 92 -5.12 15.29 1.96
N LEU A 93 -5.24 16.17 0.97
CA LEU A 93 -4.22 17.19 0.69
C LEU A 93 -3.97 18.10 1.92
N SER A 94 -5.03 18.45 2.66
CA SER A 94 -4.92 19.23 3.90
C SER A 94 -4.10 18.50 4.98
N PHE A 95 -4.32 17.19 5.13
CA PHE A 95 -3.54 16.35 6.05
C PHE A 95 -2.06 16.34 5.66
N LEU A 96 -1.72 16.11 4.39
CA LEU A 96 -0.31 16.09 3.95
C LEU A 96 0.36 17.46 4.10
N LYS A 97 -0.35 18.56 3.80
CA LYS A 97 0.15 19.93 4.03
C LYS A 97 0.48 20.16 5.49
N GLU A 98 -0.39 19.73 6.38
CA GLU A 98 -0.18 19.91 7.82
C GLU A 98 0.96 19.02 8.36
N VAL A 99 1.05 17.75 7.90
CA VAL A 99 2.20 16.89 8.20
C VAL A 99 3.51 17.55 7.74
N ARG A 100 3.54 18.11 6.53
CA ARG A 100 4.74 18.82 6.03
C ARG A 100 5.08 20.06 6.89
N ARG A 101 4.06 20.83 7.29
CA ARG A 101 4.21 21.99 8.17
C ARG A 101 4.81 21.60 9.53
N ILE A 102 4.30 20.54 10.14
CA ILE A 102 4.81 19.98 11.41
C ILE A 102 6.27 19.56 11.25
N CYS A 103 6.59 18.80 10.20
CA CYS A 103 7.95 18.37 9.92
C CYS A 103 8.92 19.55 9.78
N ASN A 104 8.52 20.60 9.05
CA ASN A 104 9.33 21.81 8.90
C ASN A 104 9.51 22.55 10.23
N LYS A 105 8.43 22.69 11.02
CA LYS A 105 8.47 23.42 12.30
C LYS A 105 9.42 22.77 13.32
N PHE A 106 9.41 21.43 13.40
CA PHE A 106 10.16 20.71 14.43
C PHE A 106 11.44 20.03 13.91
N GLY A 107 11.78 20.21 12.63
CA GLY A 107 12.96 19.58 12.04
C GLY A 107 12.85 18.05 11.97
N ILE A 108 11.64 17.52 11.80
CA ILE A 108 11.37 16.08 11.64
C ILE A 108 11.48 15.72 10.17
N ILE A 109 12.09 14.60 9.84
CA ILE A 109 12.21 14.14 8.45
C ILE A 109 10.88 13.54 7.99
N LEU A 110 10.31 14.09 6.92
CA LEU A 110 9.15 13.49 6.25
C LEU A 110 9.60 12.42 5.27
N VAL A 111 9.16 11.19 5.49
CA VAL A 111 9.42 10.04 4.62
C VAL A 111 8.11 9.62 3.95
N PHE A 112 8.09 9.59 2.61
CA PHE A 112 7.01 8.95 1.87
C PHE A 112 7.39 7.51 1.54
N ASP A 113 6.56 6.58 2.02
CA ASP A 113 6.61 5.19 1.58
C ASP A 113 5.81 5.05 0.28
N GLU A 114 6.52 5.11 -0.82
CA GLU A 114 5.96 4.97 -2.16
C GLU A 114 6.24 3.58 -2.78
N VAL A 115 6.53 2.59 -1.96
CA VAL A 115 6.83 1.23 -2.41
C VAL A 115 5.64 0.60 -3.15
N ILE A 116 4.40 0.99 -2.82
CA ILE A 116 3.19 0.56 -3.52
C ILE A 116 2.69 1.62 -4.51
N CYS A 117 2.53 2.86 -4.07
CA CYS A 117 1.90 3.92 -4.86
C CYS A 117 2.85 4.56 -5.90
N GLY A 118 4.16 4.52 -5.68
CA GLY A 118 5.14 5.06 -6.60
C GLY A 118 5.02 4.46 -8.00
N PHE A 119 5.00 5.31 -9.02
CA PHE A 119 4.80 4.94 -10.42
C PHE A 119 3.46 4.21 -10.71
N ARG A 120 2.51 4.31 -9.78
CA ARG A 120 1.15 3.79 -9.91
C ARG A 120 0.12 4.91 -9.87
N THR A 121 0.31 5.88 -8.97
CA THR A 121 -0.59 7.02 -8.81
C THR A 121 -0.24 8.17 -9.76
N GLU A 122 1.06 8.41 -9.95
CA GLU A 122 1.60 9.48 -10.79
C GLU A 122 3.03 9.10 -11.20
N PHE A 123 3.47 9.54 -12.39
CA PHE A 123 4.89 9.46 -12.76
C PHE A 123 5.69 10.44 -11.89
N GLY A 124 6.60 9.91 -11.06
CA GLY A 124 7.29 10.67 -10.02
C GLY A 124 6.63 10.60 -8.64
N GLY A 125 5.54 9.80 -8.51
CA GLY A 125 4.94 9.42 -7.23
C GLY A 125 4.06 10.48 -6.59
N ALA A 126 3.72 10.24 -5.33
CA ALA A 126 2.81 11.06 -4.55
C ALA A 126 3.32 12.50 -4.33
N SER A 127 4.63 12.69 -4.23
CA SER A 127 5.21 14.04 -4.13
C SER A 127 4.78 14.92 -5.30
N ARG A 128 4.75 14.36 -6.52
CA ARG A 128 4.28 15.09 -7.71
C ARG A 128 2.76 15.24 -7.73
N LYS A 129 2.03 14.17 -7.43
CA LYS A 129 0.54 14.20 -7.39
C LYS A 129 -0.01 15.28 -6.45
N TYR A 130 0.54 15.36 -5.25
CA TYR A 130 0.03 16.26 -4.21
C TYR A 130 0.75 17.62 -4.15
N GLY A 131 1.85 17.80 -4.87
CA GLY A 131 2.70 18.99 -4.77
C GLY A 131 3.35 19.13 -3.39
N ILE A 132 3.51 18.03 -2.65
CA ILE A 132 4.11 17.99 -1.32
C ILE A 132 5.41 17.18 -1.40
N HIS A 133 6.55 17.85 -1.25
CA HIS A 133 7.85 17.19 -1.30
C HIS A 133 8.23 16.58 0.03
N ALA A 134 8.38 15.27 0.07
CA ALA A 134 9.00 14.56 1.18
C ALA A 134 10.50 14.88 1.26
N ASP A 135 11.10 14.65 2.41
CA ASP A 135 12.55 14.77 2.58
C ASP A 135 13.26 13.52 2.08
N LEU A 136 12.64 12.35 2.24
CA LEU A 136 13.04 11.05 1.72
C LEU A 136 11.83 10.35 1.08
N GLY A 137 12.07 9.63 -0.02
CA GLY A 137 11.08 8.78 -0.68
C GLY A 137 11.62 7.37 -0.89
N CYS A 138 10.80 6.37 -0.59
CA CYS A 138 11.12 4.95 -0.74
C CYS A 138 10.28 4.35 -1.87
N PHE A 139 10.92 3.85 -2.93
CA PHE A 139 10.27 3.27 -4.10
C PHE A 139 10.61 1.80 -4.26
N GLY A 140 9.75 1.04 -4.96
CA GLY A 140 9.95 -0.37 -5.23
C GLY A 140 8.88 -0.93 -6.16
N LYS A 141 8.65 -2.24 -6.10
CA LYS A 141 7.57 -2.95 -6.82
C LYS A 141 7.42 -2.52 -8.29
N ALA A 142 6.46 -1.60 -8.58
CA ALA A 142 6.10 -1.20 -9.93
C ALA A 142 7.26 -0.57 -10.71
N MET A 143 8.22 0.08 -10.05
CA MET A 143 9.31 0.77 -10.72
C MET A 143 10.20 -0.15 -11.57
N ALA A 144 10.31 -1.44 -11.22
CA ALA A 144 11.08 -2.43 -11.98
C ALA A 144 10.22 -3.60 -12.49
N ASN A 145 8.88 -3.50 -12.35
CA ASN A 145 7.87 -4.39 -12.95
C ASN A 145 8.18 -5.90 -12.77
N GLY A 146 8.49 -6.31 -11.55
CA GLY A 146 8.75 -7.72 -11.19
C GLY A 146 10.22 -8.05 -10.94
N TYR A 147 11.16 -7.22 -11.38
CA TYR A 147 12.55 -7.36 -10.99
C TYR A 147 12.79 -6.82 -9.57
N PRO A 148 13.69 -7.47 -8.78
CA PRO A 148 13.92 -7.09 -7.39
C PRO A 148 14.77 -5.81 -7.30
N LEU A 149 14.10 -4.66 -7.27
CA LEU A 149 14.73 -3.35 -7.09
C LEU A 149 13.88 -2.48 -6.19
N ALA A 150 14.55 -1.76 -5.29
CA ALA A 150 14.00 -0.68 -4.51
C ALA A 150 15.00 0.48 -4.46
N ALA A 151 14.50 1.70 -4.27
CA ALA A 151 15.32 2.89 -4.22
C ALA A 151 14.92 3.79 -3.05
N LEU A 152 15.91 4.27 -2.31
CA LEU A 152 15.81 5.41 -1.40
C LEU A 152 16.33 6.64 -2.15
N VAL A 153 15.49 7.65 -2.27
CA VAL A 153 15.82 8.95 -2.83
C VAL A 153 15.53 10.04 -1.83
N GLY A 154 16.16 11.20 -1.96
CA GLY A 154 15.88 12.28 -1.01
C GLY A 154 16.76 13.51 -1.18
N LYS A 155 16.56 14.48 -0.29
CA LYS A 155 17.31 15.73 -0.28
C LYS A 155 18.80 15.48 -0.09
N SER A 156 19.62 16.06 -0.95
CA SER A 156 21.08 15.86 -0.98
C SER A 156 21.72 16.02 0.42
N ARG A 157 21.32 17.03 1.19
CA ARG A 157 21.85 17.27 2.54
C ARG A 157 21.63 16.10 3.51
N ILE A 158 20.53 15.35 3.35
CA ILE A 158 20.22 14.17 4.17
C ILE A 158 20.95 12.95 3.59
N MET A 159 20.89 12.77 2.27
CA MET A 159 21.50 11.62 1.58
C MET A 159 23.03 11.58 1.73
N LYS A 160 23.71 12.72 1.90
CA LYS A 160 25.15 12.78 2.21
C LYS A 160 25.53 12.06 3.50
N LYS A 161 24.59 11.91 4.45
CA LYS A 161 24.83 11.12 5.67
C LYS A 161 25.03 9.61 5.40
N LEU A 162 24.75 9.13 4.19
CA LEU A 162 25.08 7.75 3.79
C LEU A 162 26.59 7.44 3.82
N ASP A 163 27.43 8.47 3.79
CA ASP A 163 28.87 8.31 3.92
C ASP A 163 29.28 7.93 5.36
N GLU A 164 28.44 8.29 6.35
CA GLU A 164 28.65 7.99 7.77
C GLU A 164 27.77 6.82 8.25
N VAL A 165 26.71 6.48 7.51
CA VAL A 165 25.72 5.46 7.88
C VAL A 165 25.89 4.24 7.01
N PHE A 166 26.25 3.10 7.62
CA PHE A 166 26.43 1.86 6.88
C PHE A 166 25.07 1.31 6.37
N VAL A 167 24.86 1.41 5.06
CA VAL A 167 23.75 0.79 4.34
C VAL A 167 24.31 0.01 3.15
N SER A 168 24.29 -1.31 3.24
CA SER A 168 24.87 -2.20 2.24
C SER A 168 23.95 -3.40 1.96
N GLY A 169 24.04 -3.90 0.75
CA GLY A 169 23.41 -5.13 0.32
C GLY A 169 24.18 -5.69 -0.87
N THR A 170 24.51 -6.98 -0.84
CA THR A 170 25.35 -7.65 -1.84
C THR A 170 24.91 -7.38 -3.27
N PHE A 171 23.60 -7.42 -3.54
CA PHE A 171 23.04 -7.25 -4.88
C PHE A 171 22.38 -5.89 -5.12
N SER A 172 22.64 -4.91 -4.28
CA SER A 172 21.97 -3.59 -4.37
C SER A 172 22.21 -2.88 -5.71
N GLY A 173 23.37 -3.07 -6.33
CA GLY A 173 23.76 -2.49 -7.61
C GLY A 173 23.70 -3.47 -8.78
N GLU A 174 22.99 -4.57 -8.68
CA GLU A 174 22.87 -5.57 -9.75
C GLU A 174 22.20 -4.95 -10.99
N ILE A 175 22.83 -5.13 -12.15
CA ILE A 175 22.54 -4.37 -13.38
C ILE A 175 21.21 -4.75 -14.01
N LEU A 176 20.83 -6.03 -14.02
CA LEU A 176 19.59 -6.48 -14.71
C LEU A 176 18.35 -5.78 -14.17
N SER A 177 18.23 -5.69 -12.84
CA SER A 177 17.09 -4.98 -12.21
C SER A 177 17.11 -3.48 -12.51
N ILE A 178 18.30 -2.87 -12.61
CA ILE A 178 18.43 -1.44 -12.95
C ILE A 178 18.01 -1.19 -14.40
N VAL A 179 18.46 -2.03 -15.34
CA VAL A 179 18.06 -1.95 -16.74
C VAL A 179 16.57 -2.18 -16.92
N ALA A 180 16.02 -3.18 -16.22
CA ALA A 180 14.57 -3.43 -16.21
C ALA A 180 13.78 -2.23 -15.66
N CYS A 181 14.30 -1.56 -14.63
CA CYS A 181 13.70 -0.33 -14.10
C CYS A 181 13.72 0.78 -15.14
N LEU A 182 14.87 1.07 -15.74
CA LEU A 182 14.99 2.12 -16.77
C LEU A 182 14.00 1.89 -17.91
N LYS A 183 13.91 0.63 -18.42
CA LYS A 183 12.96 0.29 -19.47
C LYS A 183 11.51 0.38 -19.03
N THR A 184 11.21 0.01 -17.80
CA THR A 184 9.87 0.16 -17.23
C THR A 184 9.46 1.62 -17.17
N LEU A 185 10.31 2.49 -16.64
CA LEU A 185 10.04 3.93 -16.55
C LEU A 185 9.83 4.57 -17.92
N GLU A 186 10.69 4.23 -18.89
CA GLU A 186 10.54 4.67 -20.29
C GLU A 186 9.16 4.32 -20.87
N ILE A 187 8.71 3.06 -20.67
CA ILE A 187 7.42 2.58 -21.17
C ILE A 187 6.25 3.25 -20.42
N LEU A 188 6.34 3.38 -19.10
CA LEU A 188 5.30 4.03 -18.30
C LEU A 188 5.03 5.46 -18.76
N GLU A 189 6.08 6.20 -19.06
CA GLU A 189 5.98 7.58 -19.54
C GLU A 189 5.54 7.66 -20.99
N ARG A 190 6.25 6.97 -21.91
CA ARG A 190 5.99 6.97 -23.35
C ARG A 190 4.54 6.59 -23.68
N ASP A 191 4.02 5.54 -23.06
CA ASP A 191 2.71 4.97 -23.36
C ASP A 191 1.61 5.46 -22.43
N ASN A 192 1.91 6.45 -21.55
CA ASN A 192 0.96 7.03 -20.59
C ASN A 192 0.22 5.96 -19.76
N ILE A 193 0.96 4.92 -19.35
CA ILE A 193 0.41 3.71 -18.73
C ILE A 193 -0.34 4.02 -17.42
N ILE A 194 0.20 4.93 -16.59
CA ILE A 194 -0.38 5.25 -15.27
C ILE A 194 -1.81 5.78 -15.43
N ASN A 195 -2.03 6.73 -16.34
CA ASN A 195 -3.38 7.26 -16.61
C ASN A 195 -4.28 6.20 -17.25
N ASN A 196 -3.75 5.34 -18.10
CA ASN A 196 -4.50 4.24 -18.70
C ASN A 196 -4.99 3.25 -17.63
N LEU A 197 -4.12 2.89 -16.66
CA LEU A 197 -4.48 2.01 -15.55
C LEU A 197 -5.51 2.62 -14.62
N SER A 198 -5.41 3.92 -14.33
CA SER A 198 -6.40 4.64 -13.53
C SER A 198 -7.78 4.62 -14.20
N ARG A 199 -7.84 4.94 -15.51
CA ARG A 199 -9.10 4.85 -16.28
C ARG A 199 -9.69 3.44 -16.32
N LEU A 200 -8.84 2.44 -16.51
CA LEU A 200 -9.23 1.03 -16.50
C LEU A 200 -9.84 0.62 -15.15
N GLY A 201 -9.16 0.97 -14.06
CA GLY A 201 -9.60 0.61 -12.72
C GLY A 201 -10.91 1.30 -12.33
N ASN A 202 -11.08 2.58 -12.67
CA ASN A 202 -12.35 3.28 -12.49
C ASN A 202 -13.48 2.57 -13.24
N ASN A 203 -13.25 2.21 -14.51
CA ASN A 203 -14.24 1.52 -15.33
C ASN A 203 -14.61 0.15 -14.73
N LEU A 204 -13.63 -0.65 -14.31
CA LEU A 204 -13.87 -1.96 -13.69
C LEU A 204 -14.58 -1.82 -12.34
N LYS A 205 -14.17 -0.86 -11.51
CA LYS A 205 -14.82 -0.54 -10.23
C LYS A 205 -16.31 -0.24 -10.41
N ARG A 206 -16.65 0.63 -11.37
CA ARG A 206 -18.04 0.96 -11.70
C ARG A 206 -18.82 -0.25 -12.19
N LYS A 207 -18.26 -1.02 -13.14
CA LYS A 207 -18.92 -2.23 -13.70
C LYS A 207 -19.18 -3.29 -12.62
N PHE A 208 -18.19 -3.56 -11.77
CA PHE A 208 -18.32 -4.57 -10.72
C PHE A 208 -19.30 -4.13 -9.64
N ASN A 209 -19.26 -2.87 -9.22
CA ASN A 209 -20.24 -2.34 -8.27
C ASN A 209 -21.67 -2.39 -8.82
N HIS A 210 -21.87 -2.11 -10.11
CA HIS A 210 -23.18 -2.25 -10.75
C HIS A 210 -23.69 -3.72 -10.77
N ILE A 211 -22.78 -4.68 -10.99
CA ILE A 211 -23.15 -6.11 -10.89
C ILE A 211 -23.51 -6.48 -9.45
N LEU A 212 -22.80 -5.97 -8.47
CA LEU A 212 -23.11 -6.18 -7.04
C LEU A 212 -24.45 -5.57 -6.67
N GLU A 213 -24.75 -4.36 -7.13
CA GLU A 213 -26.02 -3.66 -6.95
C GLU A 213 -27.20 -4.46 -7.53
N LYS A 214 -27.11 -4.90 -8.77
CA LYS A 214 -28.12 -5.76 -9.43
C LYS A 214 -28.41 -7.06 -8.67
N ASN A 215 -27.46 -7.53 -7.88
CA ASN A 215 -27.61 -8.73 -7.05
C ASN A 215 -27.96 -8.42 -5.58
N ASN A 216 -28.23 -7.16 -5.21
CA ASN A 216 -28.53 -6.70 -3.84
C ASN A 216 -27.39 -6.98 -2.85
N LEU A 217 -26.13 -6.89 -3.30
CA LEU A 217 -24.94 -7.17 -2.48
C LEU A 217 -24.08 -5.92 -2.21
N LEU A 218 -24.38 -4.78 -2.86
CA LEU A 218 -23.54 -3.57 -2.77
C LEU A 218 -23.38 -3.04 -1.33
N ASN A 219 -24.39 -3.21 -0.49
CA ASN A 219 -24.34 -2.82 0.93
C ASN A 219 -23.45 -3.73 1.78
N GLN A 220 -23.13 -4.95 1.31
CA GLN A 220 -22.33 -5.95 2.01
C GLN A 220 -20.88 -6.01 1.46
N VAL A 221 -20.71 -5.75 0.17
CA VAL A 221 -19.40 -5.78 -0.48
C VAL A 221 -19.37 -4.80 -1.66
N LEU A 222 -18.27 -4.07 -1.81
CA LEU A 222 -18.09 -3.15 -2.94
C LEU A 222 -16.60 -2.99 -3.27
N PHE A 223 -16.33 -2.50 -4.49
CA PHE A 223 -15.02 -2.00 -4.87
C PHE A 223 -14.95 -0.49 -4.61
N GLU A 224 -13.95 -0.07 -3.87
CA GLU A 224 -13.69 1.33 -3.50
C GLU A 224 -12.19 1.64 -3.51
N GLY A 225 -11.79 2.83 -3.07
CA GLY A 225 -10.39 3.28 -3.03
C GLY A 225 -9.91 3.82 -4.37
N SER A 226 -8.60 3.96 -4.50
CA SER A 226 -7.93 4.58 -5.65
C SER A 226 -8.25 3.86 -6.96
N ASP A 227 -8.39 4.63 -8.03
CA ASP A 227 -8.74 4.10 -9.35
C ASP A 227 -7.65 3.15 -9.91
N TRP A 228 -6.40 3.44 -9.63
CA TRP A 228 -5.29 2.57 -10.05
C TRP A 228 -5.19 1.26 -9.24
N TRP A 229 -5.87 1.18 -8.08
CA TRP A 229 -5.86 0.02 -7.17
C TRP A 229 -7.22 -0.20 -6.48
N PRO A 230 -8.30 -0.51 -7.23
CA PRO A 230 -9.62 -0.76 -6.63
C PRO A 230 -9.55 -1.88 -5.59
N ARG A 231 -10.12 -1.66 -4.44
CA ARG A 231 -10.11 -2.59 -3.31
C ARG A 231 -11.49 -3.18 -3.08
N LEU A 232 -11.50 -4.49 -2.84
CA LEU A 232 -12.71 -5.21 -2.47
C LEU A 232 -12.92 -5.08 -0.95
N ASN A 233 -13.87 -4.27 -0.55
CA ASN A 233 -14.23 -4.08 0.86
C ASN A 233 -15.50 -4.85 1.20
N VAL A 234 -15.41 -5.75 2.18
CA VAL A 234 -16.56 -6.45 2.77
C VAL A 234 -16.98 -5.68 4.01
N LYS A 235 -18.18 -5.09 3.96
CA LYS A 235 -18.81 -4.31 5.05
C LYS A 235 -19.50 -5.20 6.08
N GLU A 236 -20.54 -4.71 6.69
CA GLU A 236 -21.40 -5.50 7.55
C GLU A 236 -22.18 -6.54 6.73
N THR A 237 -22.16 -7.79 7.18
CA THR A 237 -22.78 -8.91 6.50
C THR A 237 -23.71 -9.66 7.45
N LYS A 238 -24.75 -10.29 6.89
CA LYS A 238 -25.72 -11.11 7.66
C LYS A 238 -25.09 -12.35 8.27
N ILE A 239 -23.93 -12.78 7.77
CA ILE A 239 -23.19 -13.94 8.26
C ILE A 239 -21.78 -13.51 8.70
N ASP A 240 -21.02 -14.42 9.33
CA ASP A 240 -19.64 -14.14 9.70
C ASP A 240 -18.84 -13.57 8.52
N ARG A 241 -18.18 -12.43 8.74
CA ARG A 241 -17.45 -11.67 7.69
C ARG A 241 -16.35 -12.48 7.01
N LEU A 242 -15.67 -13.34 7.76
CA LEU A 242 -14.61 -14.20 7.20
C LEU A 242 -15.21 -15.34 6.38
N LEU A 243 -16.34 -15.89 6.81
CA LEU A 243 -17.10 -16.88 6.01
C LEU A 243 -17.59 -16.26 4.70
N PHE A 244 -18.21 -15.07 4.75
CA PHE A 244 -18.63 -14.31 3.56
C PHE A 244 -17.46 -14.11 2.59
N SER A 245 -16.33 -13.61 3.10
CA SER A 245 -15.13 -13.36 2.30
C SER A 245 -14.54 -14.65 1.72
N THR A 246 -14.61 -15.77 2.44
CA THR A 246 -14.13 -17.08 1.98
C THR A 246 -14.96 -17.59 0.83
N LEU A 247 -16.29 -17.58 0.99
CA LEU A 247 -17.23 -18.04 -0.05
C LEU A 247 -17.11 -17.19 -1.32
N LEU A 248 -17.00 -15.87 -1.17
CA LEU A 248 -16.84 -14.95 -2.31
C LEU A 248 -15.56 -15.24 -3.11
N ARG A 249 -14.43 -15.37 -2.43
CA ARG A 249 -13.15 -15.70 -3.08
C ARG A 249 -13.15 -17.10 -3.69
N GLN A 250 -13.78 -18.06 -3.02
CA GLN A 250 -13.97 -19.41 -3.55
C GLN A 250 -14.72 -19.38 -4.88
N GLU A 251 -15.79 -18.56 -4.99
CA GLU A 251 -16.53 -18.42 -6.24
C GLU A 251 -15.71 -17.76 -7.34
N PHE A 252 -14.94 -16.73 -7.02
CA PHE A 252 -14.01 -16.14 -7.98
C PHE A 252 -13.04 -17.19 -8.52
N LEU A 253 -12.34 -17.90 -7.65
CA LEU A 253 -11.37 -18.93 -8.03
C LEU A 253 -12.01 -20.07 -8.82
N SER A 254 -13.20 -20.55 -8.42
CA SER A 254 -13.92 -21.62 -9.11
C SER A 254 -14.35 -21.22 -10.54
N ASN A 255 -14.44 -19.94 -10.83
CA ASN A 255 -14.75 -19.42 -12.16
C ASN A 255 -13.52 -18.85 -12.90
N GLY A 256 -12.30 -19.10 -12.41
CA GLY A 256 -11.06 -18.68 -13.06
C GLY A 256 -10.69 -17.21 -12.83
N LEU A 257 -11.22 -16.56 -11.80
CA LEU A 257 -10.85 -15.22 -11.38
C LEU A 257 -9.99 -15.27 -10.12
N PHE A 258 -8.78 -14.71 -10.18
CA PHE A 258 -7.95 -14.52 -9.01
C PHE A 258 -8.12 -13.08 -8.50
N ILE A 259 -9.13 -12.86 -7.66
CA ILE A 259 -9.39 -11.58 -6.99
C ILE A 259 -9.14 -11.74 -5.49
N GLY A 260 -8.10 -11.10 -5.00
CA GLY A 260 -7.77 -11.07 -3.57
C GLY A 260 -8.54 -9.95 -2.82
N ALA A 261 -7.81 -9.10 -2.12
CA ALA A 261 -8.36 -7.92 -1.45
C ALA A 261 -8.42 -6.69 -2.39
N SER A 262 -7.86 -6.78 -3.60
CA SER A 262 -7.77 -5.66 -4.55
C SER A 262 -7.55 -6.15 -5.96
N LEU A 263 -7.72 -5.25 -6.93
CA LEU A 263 -7.38 -5.45 -8.34
C LEU A 263 -6.00 -4.84 -8.60
N ASN A 264 -4.98 -5.69 -8.67
CA ASN A 264 -3.64 -5.27 -9.09
C ASN A 264 -3.59 -5.21 -10.62
N LEU A 265 -3.93 -4.05 -11.17
CA LEU A 265 -4.07 -3.88 -12.61
C LEU A 265 -2.70 -3.73 -13.29
N CYS A 266 -2.58 -4.27 -14.50
CA CYS A 266 -1.47 -4.05 -15.41
C CYS A 266 -2.00 -3.78 -16.82
N GLN A 267 -1.14 -3.35 -17.73
CA GLN A 267 -1.53 -2.94 -19.09
C GLN A 267 -2.27 -4.05 -19.85
N SER A 268 -1.89 -5.32 -19.67
CA SER A 268 -2.59 -6.46 -20.33
C SER A 268 -4.07 -6.57 -19.95
N HIS A 269 -4.48 -6.06 -18.80
CA HIS A 269 -5.91 -6.02 -18.42
C HIS A 269 -6.72 -4.99 -19.23
N SER A 270 -6.06 -4.11 -20.00
CA SER A 270 -6.76 -3.14 -20.87
C SER A 270 -7.31 -3.76 -22.16
N GLU A 271 -6.90 -4.97 -22.53
CA GLU A 271 -7.40 -5.67 -23.71
C GLU A 271 -8.90 -5.94 -23.60
N ASN A 272 -9.64 -5.57 -24.66
CA ASN A 272 -11.10 -5.69 -24.69
C ASN A 272 -11.62 -7.11 -24.41
N ASN A 273 -10.94 -8.12 -24.94
CA ASN A 273 -11.31 -9.52 -24.71
C ASN A 273 -11.15 -9.93 -23.25
N ILE A 274 -10.07 -9.47 -22.60
CA ILE A 274 -9.80 -9.72 -21.18
C ILE A 274 -10.87 -9.03 -20.34
N GLN A 275 -11.19 -7.77 -20.61
CA GLN A 275 -12.22 -7.03 -19.87
C GLN A 275 -13.60 -7.69 -20.00
N LYS A 276 -14.01 -8.06 -21.23
CA LYS A 276 -15.30 -8.75 -21.49
C LYS A 276 -15.36 -10.09 -20.75
N LYS A 277 -14.31 -10.91 -20.86
CA LYS A 277 -14.19 -12.20 -20.16
C LYS A 277 -14.26 -12.02 -18.65
N THR A 278 -13.47 -11.12 -18.09
CA THR A 278 -13.41 -10.84 -16.64
C THR A 278 -14.77 -10.41 -16.12
N THR A 279 -15.45 -9.47 -16.80
CA THR A 279 -16.79 -9.00 -16.40
C THR A 279 -17.82 -10.13 -16.39
N ARG A 280 -17.84 -10.97 -17.44
CA ARG A 280 -18.74 -12.14 -17.51
C ARG A 280 -18.49 -13.16 -16.40
N LEU A 281 -17.21 -13.44 -16.13
CA LEU A 281 -16.84 -14.39 -15.06
C LEU A 281 -17.15 -13.83 -13.68
N PHE A 282 -16.97 -12.52 -13.48
CA PHE A 282 -17.34 -11.84 -12.25
C PHE A 282 -18.85 -11.93 -12.02
N GLU A 283 -19.66 -11.60 -13.02
CA GLU A 283 -21.12 -11.68 -12.92
C GLU A 283 -21.60 -13.09 -12.59
N LYS A 284 -21.03 -14.12 -13.26
CA LYS A 284 -21.32 -15.53 -12.96
C LYS A 284 -20.95 -15.88 -11.50
N SER A 285 -19.78 -15.44 -11.04
CA SER A 285 -19.33 -15.68 -9.66
C SER A 285 -20.24 -15.05 -8.63
N ILE A 286 -20.71 -13.82 -8.88
CA ILE A 286 -21.61 -13.10 -7.96
C ILE A 286 -22.99 -13.78 -7.89
N ARG A 287 -23.53 -14.25 -9.00
CA ARG A 287 -24.80 -15.02 -8.98
C ARG A 287 -24.68 -16.32 -8.17
N ASN A 288 -23.63 -17.09 -8.39
CA ASN A 288 -23.38 -18.33 -7.64
C ASN A 288 -23.14 -18.05 -6.15
N PHE A 289 -22.39 -16.98 -5.84
CA PHE A 289 -22.11 -16.57 -4.48
C PHE A 289 -23.39 -16.17 -3.75
N LYS A 290 -24.25 -15.37 -4.37
CA LYS A 290 -25.53 -14.94 -3.80
C LYS A 290 -26.36 -16.15 -3.35
N PHE A 291 -26.53 -17.12 -4.20
CA PHE A 291 -27.26 -18.36 -3.87
C PHE A 291 -26.69 -19.05 -2.63
N LYS A 292 -25.36 -19.08 -2.46
CA LYS A 292 -24.69 -19.77 -1.35
C LYS A 292 -24.73 -18.97 -0.05
N VAL A 293 -24.63 -17.65 -0.13
CA VAL A 293 -24.62 -16.80 1.07
C VAL A 293 -26.01 -16.60 1.67
N GLU A 294 -27.06 -16.72 0.84
CA GLU A 294 -28.47 -16.65 1.26
C GLU A 294 -29.04 -18.01 1.75
N ASP A 295 -28.28 -19.11 1.62
CA ASP A 295 -28.67 -20.41 2.15
C ASP A 295 -28.81 -20.38 3.68
N LYS A 296 -29.74 -21.17 4.23
CA LYS A 296 -29.92 -21.31 5.70
C LYS A 296 -28.64 -21.79 6.41
N ASN A 297 -27.81 -22.57 5.74
CA ASN A 297 -26.50 -23.01 6.24
C ASN A 297 -25.37 -22.73 5.22
N PRO A 298 -24.87 -21.48 5.13
CA PRO A 298 -23.84 -21.12 4.16
C PRO A 298 -22.54 -21.92 4.33
N LYS A 299 -22.23 -22.39 5.54
CA LYS A 299 -20.99 -23.16 5.82
C LYS A 299 -20.89 -24.45 5.01
N LYS A 300 -22.00 -25.08 4.63
CA LYS A 300 -22.00 -26.32 3.84
C LYS A 300 -21.41 -26.14 2.42
N HIS A 301 -21.32 -24.90 1.95
CA HIS A 301 -20.77 -24.58 0.64
C HIS A 301 -19.25 -24.35 0.65
N LEU A 302 -18.59 -24.40 1.81
CA LEU A 302 -17.14 -24.34 1.90
C LEU A 302 -16.50 -25.59 1.27
N LYS A 303 -15.52 -25.39 0.39
CA LYS A 303 -14.67 -26.44 -0.19
C LYS A 303 -13.39 -26.67 0.59
N GLY A 304 -13.11 -25.83 1.58
CA GLY A 304 -11.89 -25.88 2.40
C GLY A 304 -12.06 -25.12 3.70
N LYS A 305 -10.96 -24.84 4.37
CA LYS A 305 -11.00 -24.07 5.63
C LYS A 305 -11.40 -22.62 5.38
N LYS A 306 -12.14 -22.05 6.33
CA LYS A 306 -12.41 -20.60 6.37
C LYS A 306 -11.09 -19.83 6.48
N ILE A 307 -10.95 -18.74 5.71
CA ILE A 307 -9.80 -17.86 5.83
C ILE A 307 -9.70 -17.26 7.23
N GLU A 308 -8.47 -17.00 7.66
CA GLU A 308 -8.16 -16.36 8.94
C GLU A 308 -7.53 -15.00 8.72
N THR A 309 -7.62 -14.14 9.72
CA THR A 309 -6.94 -12.85 9.70
C THR A 309 -5.43 -13.06 9.82
N ILE A 310 -4.66 -12.63 8.80
CA ILE A 310 -3.20 -12.83 8.78
C ILE A 310 -2.54 -12.05 9.92
N PHE A 311 -2.81 -10.75 10.02
CA PHE A 311 -2.41 -9.90 11.15
C PHE A 311 -3.23 -8.62 11.19
N LYS A 312 -3.26 -7.97 12.36
CA LYS A 312 -3.85 -6.64 12.55
C LYS A 312 -2.72 -5.61 12.73
N ILE A 313 -2.81 -4.52 12.00
CA ILE A 313 -2.07 -3.32 12.33
C ILE A 313 -2.75 -2.78 13.59
N ARG A 314 -2.05 -2.79 14.73
CA ARG A 314 -2.59 -2.36 16.04
C ARG A 314 -2.71 -0.86 16.08
#